data_7de4aae04df5a61f8da2c3f573be2ef2
#
_entry.id   7de4aae04df5a61f8da2c3f573be2ef2
#
_cell.length_a   1.000
_cell.length_b   1.000
_cell.length_c   1.000
_cell.angle_alpha   90.00
_cell.angle_beta   90.00
_cell.angle_gamma   90.00
#
_symmetry.space_group_name_H-M   'P 1'
#
loop_
_entity.id
_entity.type
_entity.pdbx_description
1 polymer ?
#
loop_
_entity_poly.entity_id
_entity_poly.type
_entity_poly.pdbx_seq_one_letter_code
_entity_poly.pdbx_strand_id
1 'polypeptide(L)'
;MKRWLPLVVFAVLVGFFAKGLFLNPREVPSPFIGKPAPAFTLPVVGQPGKTFSPADMKGRVWLLNVWAPWCVSCRQEHPVLMGLARIQPTPIVGLNWKDKEREAAQLLDQHGSPYFAVPDDLTGKVGIDYGVTGTPETYVIDKAGIIRMKHVGPIDTDVWKKKIEPKLKELGA
;
A
#
# COMPACT_ATOMS: atom_id res chain seq x y z
N MET A 1 -45.92 27.28 14.39
CA MET A 1 -44.62 26.69 14.72
C MET A 1 -44.43 25.28 14.11
N LYS A 2 -45.43 24.39 14.06
CA LYS A 2 -45.27 23.01 13.52
C LYS A 2 -44.99 22.91 11.99
N ARG A 3 -45.36 23.88 11.20
CA ARG A 3 -45.23 23.84 9.71
C ARG A 3 -43.79 24.01 9.19
N TRP A 4 -42.92 24.64 9.97
CA TRP A 4 -41.48 24.85 9.59
C TRP A 4 -40.55 23.75 10.07
N LEU A 5 -41.03 22.87 10.97
CA LEU A 5 -40.22 21.78 11.53
C LEU A 5 -39.64 20.86 10.44
N PRO A 6 -40.39 20.42 9.41
CA PRO A 6 -39.82 19.57 8.35
C PRO A 6 -38.72 20.27 7.55
N LEU A 7 -38.87 21.58 7.29
CA LEU A 7 -37.88 22.38 6.57
C LEU A 7 -36.57 22.51 7.38
N VAL A 8 -36.68 22.74 8.69
CA VAL A 8 -35.51 22.83 9.58
C VAL A 8 -34.79 21.48 9.65
N VAL A 9 -35.55 20.39 9.82
CA VAL A 9 -34.97 19.03 9.81
C VAL A 9 -34.25 18.73 8.48
N PHE A 10 -34.90 19.07 7.36
CA PHE A 10 -34.29 18.88 6.04
C PHE A 10 -33.00 19.70 5.88
N ALA A 11 -33.00 20.98 6.28
CA ALA A 11 -31.81 21.83 6.21
C ALA A 11 -30.64 21.27 7.07
N VAL A 12 -30.94 20.76 8.27
CA VAL A 12 -29.95 20.12 9.15
C VAL A 12 -29.39 18.86 8.52
N LEU A 13 -30.23 18.01 7.92
CA LEU A 13 -29.80 16.81 7.24
C LEU A 13 -28.92 17.13 6.02
N VAL A 14 -29.31 18.11 5.21
CA VAL A 14 -28.49 18.57 4.07
C VAL A 14 -27.14 19.07 4.54
N GLY A 15 -27.08 19.87 5.59
CA GLY A 15 -25.82 20.35 6.18
C GLY A 15 -24.94 19.20 6.70
N PHE A 16 -25.55 18.22 7.35
CA PHE A 16 -24.84 17.03 7.85
C PHE A 16 -24.24 16.18 6.70
N PHE A 17 -25.05 15.92 5.67
CA PHE A 17 -24.57 15.17 4.50
C PHE A 17 -23.53 15.95 3.70
N ALA A 18 -23.73 17.26 3.52
CA ALA A 18 -22.74 18.11 2.87
C ALA A 18 -21.38 18.05 3.59
N LYS A 19 -21.38 18.15 4.94
CA LYS A 19 -20.15 17.99 5.73
C LYS A 19 -19.55 16.58 5.56
N GLY A 20 -20.39 15.55 5.48
CA GLY A 20 -19.94 14.17 5.26
C GLY A 20 -19.18 13.96 3.93
N LEU A 21 -19.56 14.68 2.87
CA LEU A 21 -18.92 14.63 1.56
C LEU A 21 -17.49 15.20 1.57
N PHE A 22 -17.16 16.08 2.50
CA PHE A 22 -15.80 16.63 2.66
C PHE A 22 -14.92 15.81 3.59
N LEU A 23 -15.46 14.78 4.25
CA LEU A 23 -14.65 13.84 5.03
C LEU A 23 -13.92 12.91 4.07
N ASN A 24 -12.61 12.77 4.27
CA ASN A 24 -11.77 11.93 3.43
C ASN A 24 -11.79 10.48 3.96
N PRO A 25 -12.58 9.56 3.37
CA PRO A 25 -12.73 8.19 3.89
C PRO A 25 -11.46 7.33 3.71
N ARG A 26 -10.45 7.86 3.00
CA ARG A 26 -9.19 7.17 2.76
C ARG A 26 -8.19 7.25 3.93
N GLU A 27 -8.45 8.07 4.93
CA GLU A 27 -7.57 8.23 6.10
C GLU A 27 -8.08 7.46 7.33
N VAL A 28 -8.54 6.23 7.14
CA VAL A 28 -8.83 5.36 8.28
C VAL A 28 -7.50 4.88 8.86
N PRO A 29 -7.17 5.23 10.12
CA PRO A 29 -5.95 4.74 10.76
C PRO A 29 -5.94 3.21 10.75
N SER A 30 -4.93 2.61 10.17
CA SER A 30 -4.80 1.15 10.17
C SER A 30 -4.54 0.66 11.60
N PRO A 31 -5.29 -0.34 12.10
CA PRO A 31 -5.07 -0.90 13.42
C PRO A 31 -3.72 -1.63 13.55
N PHE A 32 -2.99 -1.77 12.46
CA PHE A 32 -1.68 -2.41 12.40
C PHE A 32 -0.51 -1.44 12.62
N ILE A 33 -0.74 -0.12 12.63
CA ILE A 33 0.31 0.86 12.94
C ILE A 33 0.86 0.63 14.35
N GLY A 34 2.19 0.56 14.47
CA GLY A 34 2.89 0.26 15.71
C GLY A 34 2.94 -1.22 16.07
N LYS A 35 2.38 -2.11 15.24
CA LYS A 35 2.42 -3.56 15.45
C LYS A 35 3.47 -4.23 14.56
N PRO A 36 3.99 -5.42 14.96
CA PRO A 36 4.83 -6.22 14.08
C PRO A 36 4.12 -6.54 12.77
N ALA A 37 4.85 -6.43 11.67
CA ALA A 37 4.40 -6.88 10.36
C ALA A 37 4.07 -8.38 10.41
N PRO A 38 2.89 -8.81 9.96
CA PRO A 38 2.54 -10.22 9.90
C PRO A 38 3.60 -11.05 9.18
N ALA A 39 4.00 -12.16 9.78
CA ALA A 39 4.98 -13.06 9.20
C ALA A 39 4.34 -13.88 8.07
N PHE A 40 5.08 -14.04 6.98
CA PHE A 40 4.73 -14.93 5.89
C PHE A 40 5.99 -15.48 5.21
N THR A 41 5.82 -16.53 4.42
CA THR A 41 6.84 -17.01 3.48
C THR A 41 6.11 -17.38 2.19
N LEU A 42 6.45 -16.69 1.10
CA LEU A 42 5.81 -16.86 -0.20
C LEU A 42 6.86 -17.08 -1.29
N PRO A 43 6.52 -17.83 -2.35
CA PRO A 43 7.38 -17.93 -3.54
C PRO A 43 7.57 -16.55 -4.19
N VAL A 44 8.70 -16.36 -4.84
CA VAL A 44 9.02 -15.10 -5.55
C VAL A 44 8.71 -15.28 -7.03
N VAL A 45 7.89 -14.39 -7.59
CA VAL A 45 7.52 -14.34 -9.00
C VAL A 45 8.77 -14.38 -9.89
N GLY A 46 8.77 -15.29 -10.89
CA GLY A 46 9.86 -15.43 -11.85
C GLY A 46 11.17 -15.99 -11.29
N GLN A 47 11.20 -16.50 -10.05
CA GLN A 47 12.40 -17.06 -9.42
C GLN A 47 12.11 -18.43 -8.79
N PRO A 48 12.02 -19.50 -9.60
CA PRO A 48 11.68 -20.83 -9.10
C PRO A 48 12.58 -21.28 -7.94
N GLY A 49 11.96 -21.79 -6.87
CA GLY A 49 12.66 -22.27 -5.68
C GLY A 49 13.07 -21.18 -4.70
N LYS A 50 12.94 -19.89 -5.04
CA LYS A 50 13.17 -18.80 -4.10
C LYS A 50 11.89 -18.43 -3.37
N THR A 51 12.03 -18.10 -2.09
CA THR A 51 10.96 -17.56 -1.25
C THR A 51 11.41 -16.23 -0.66
N PHE A 52 10.44 -15.44 -0.24
CA PHE A 52 10.64 -14.19 0.49
C PHE A 52 9.85 -14.22 1.80
N SER A 53 10.46 -13.69 2.85
CA SER A 53 9.85 -13.47 4.17
C SER A 53 10.19 -12.07 4.68
N PRO A 54 9.33 -11.40 5.47
CA PRO A 54 9.67 -10.16 6.17
C PRO A 54 10.93 -10.26 7.03
N ALA A 55 11.29 -11.46 7.50
CA ALA A 55 12.53 -11.71 8.24
C ALA A 55 13.79 -11.40 7.40
N ASP A 56 13.74 -11.52 6.07
CA ASP A 56 14.84 -11.21 5.17
C ASP A 56 15.18 -9.72 5.13
N MET A 57 14.23 -8.88 5.61
CA MET A 57 14.37 -7.42 5.67
C MET A 57 14.79 -6.91 7.06
N LYS A 58 15.07 -7.80 8.00
CA LYS A 58 15.47 -7.42 9.36
C LYS A 58 16.69 -6.49 9.36
N GLY A 59 16.62 -5.42 10.13
CA GLY A 59 17.68 -4.40 10.20
C GLY A 59 17.61 -3.33 9.10
N ARG A 60 16.64 -3.41 8.20
CA ARG A 60 16.41 -2.42 7.12
C ARG A 60 15.04 -1.78 7.28
N VAL A 61 14.93 -0.49 6.93
CA VAL A 61 13.65 0.13 6.64
C VAL A 61 13.28 -0.25 5.20
N TRP A 62 12.03 -0.62 4.97
CA TRP A 62 11.56 -1.07 3.66
C TRP A 62 10.10 -0.74 3.42
N LEU A 63 9.69 -0.80 2.16
CA LEU A 63 8.32 -0.61 1.73
C LEU A 63 7.72 -1.95 1.29
N LEU A 64 6.51 -2.26 1.76
CA LEU A 64 5.66 -3.30 1.18
C LEU A 64 4.58 -2.62 0.36
N ASN A 65 4.68 -2.74 -0.95
CA ASN A 65 3.67 -2.26 -1.89
C ASN A 65 2.79 -3.43 -2.32
N VAL A 66 1.50 -3.36 -2.04
CA VAL A 66 0.52 -4.37 -2.44
C VAL A 66 -0.08 -3.98 -3.77
N TRP A 67 0.10 -4.82 -4.77
CA TRP A 67 -0.26 -4.51 -6.15
C TRP A 67 -0.81 -5.73 -6.88
N ALA A 68 -1.33 -5.51 -8.09
CA ALA A 68 -1.70 -6.60 -8.99
C ALA A 68 -1.67 -6.12 -10.45
N PRO A 69 -1.42 -6.99 -11.43
CA PRO A 69 -1.44 -6.68 -12.86
C PRO A 69 -2.77 -6.11 -13.37
N TRP A 70 -3.90 -6.59 -12.85
CA TRP A 70 -5.25 -6.10 -13.20
C TRP A 70 -5.58 -4.73 -12.63
N CYS A 71 -4.80 -4.20 -11.68
CA CYS A 71 -5.05 -2.94 -11.00
C CYS A 71 -4.60 -1.75 -11.86
N VAL A 72 -5.54 -0.95 -12.35
CA VAL A 72 -5.25 0.22 -13.20
C VAL A 72 -4.40 1.26 -12.48
N SER A 73 -4.75 1.58 -11.21
CA SER A 73 -4.01 2.55 -10.40
C SER A 73 -2.59 2.08 -10.08
N CYS A 74 -2.37 0.76 -9.94
CA CYS A 74 -1.03 0.20 -9.75
C CYS A 74 -0.14 0.41 -10.98
N ARG A 75 -0.70 0.27 -12.19
CA ARG A 75 0.01 0.58 -13.43
C ARG A 75 0.32 2.08 -13.57
N GLN A 76 -0.53 2.95 -13.04
CA GLN A 76 -0.29 4.40 -13.02
C GLN A 76 0.84 4.79 -12.08
N GLU A 77 0.98 4.15 -10.91
CA GLU A 77 2.09 4.42 -9.98
C GLU A 77 3.41 3.78 -10.40
N HIS A 78 3.38 2.71 -11.22
CA HIS A 78 4.56 1.93 -11.58
C HIS A 78 5.75 2.76 -12.11
N PRO A 79 5.58 3.75 -13.02
CA PRO A 79 6.68 4.61 -13.48
C PRO A 79 7.30 5.43 -12.34
N VAL A 80 6.51 5.85 -11.35
CA VAL A 80 6.99 6.59 -10.17
C VAL A 80 7.85 5.66 -9.30
N LEU A 81 7.35 4.45 -9.03
CA LEU A 81 8.12 3.44 -8.27
C LEU A 81 9.43 3.07 -8.99
N MET A 82 9.41 2.93 -10.32
CA MET A 82 10.62 2.71 -11.12
C MET A 82 11.65 3.85 -10.97
N GLY A 83 11.18 5.09 -10.96
CA GLY A 83 12.03 6.25 -10.70
C GLY A 83 12.63 6.22 -9.29
N LEU A 84 11.80 5.94 -8.29
CA LEU A 84 12.20 5.86 -6.89
C LEU A 84 13.20 4.75 -6.63
N ALA A 85 12.99 3.55 -7.17
CA ALA A 85 13.89 2.41 -7.00
C ALA A 85 15.31 2.67 -7.52
N ARG A 86 15.49 3.62 -8.44
CA ARG A 86 16.81 4.01 -8.97
C ARG A 86 17.57 4.99 -8.10
N ILE A 87 16.87 5.84 -7.35
CA ILE A 87 17.45 6.95 -6.61
C ILE A 87 17.39 6.78 -5.08
N GLN A 88 16.56 5.86 -4.60
CA GLN A 88 16.36 5.64 -3.17
C GLN A 88 16.99 4.32 -2.73
N PRO A 89 17.73 4.30 -1.60
CA PRO A 89 18.32 3.08 -1.07
C PRO A 89 17.29 2.16 -0.39
N THR A 90 16.08 2.66 -0.13
CA THR A 90 15.03 1.91 0.59
C THR A 90 14.42 0.84 -0.32
N PRO A 91 14.54 -0.44 0.01
CA PRO A 91 13.98 -1.52 -0.80
C PRO A 91 12.45 -1.45 -0.84
N ILE A 92 11.90 -1.71 -2.03
CA ILE A 92 10.45 -1.87 -2.24
C ILE A 92 10.20 -3.36 -2.51
N VAL A 93 9.35 -3.98 -1.71
CA VAL A 93 8.86 -5.35 -1.93
C VAL A 93 7.45 -5.27 -2.49
N GLY A 94 7.21 -5.93 -3.63
CA GLY A 94 5.93 -5.89 -4.32
C GLY A 94 5.09 -7.15 -4.05
N LEU A 95 4.14 -7.11 -3.13
CA LEU A 95 3.23 -8.22 -2.89
C LEU A 95 2.24 -8.34 -4.05
N ASN A 96 2.41 -9.38 -4.89
CA ASN A 96 1.45 -9.72 -5.95
C ASN A 96 0.19 -10.29 -5.30
N TRP A 97 -0.91 -9.53 -5.30
CA TRP A 97 -2.10 -9.85 -4.52
C TRP A 97 -3.24 -10.35 -5.39
N LYS A 98 -3.70 -11.59 -5.10
CA LYS A 98 -4.85 -12.23 -5.78
C LYS A 98 -4.72 -12.25 -7.30
N ASP A 99 -3.53 -12.55 -7.79
CA ASP A 99 -3.29 -12.73 -9.21
C ASP A 99 -2.33 -13.89 -9.47
N LYS A 100 -2.28 -14.34 -10.70
CA LYS A 100 -1.41 -15.44 -11.12
C LYS A 100 0.01 -14.93 -11.35
N GLU A 101 0.99 -15.74 -10.94
CA GLU A 101 2.41 -15.46 -11.13
C GLU A 101 2.75 -15.05 -12.58
N ARG A 102 2.16 -15.72 -13.56
CA ARG A 102 2.45 -15.48 -14.97
C ARG A 102 2.11 -14.06 -15.42
N GLU A 103 0.95 -13.54 -15.02
CA GLU A 103 0.49 -12.20 -15.36
C GLU A 103 1.38 -11.12 -14.70
N ALA A 104 1.79 -11.37 -13.45
CA ALA A 104 2.73 -10.50 -12.74
C ALA A 104 4.11 -10.50 -13.41
N ALA A 105 4.66 -11.68 -13.72
CA ALA A 105 5.94 -11.83 -14.41
C ALA A 105 5.90 -11.11 -15.78
N GLN A 106 4.86 -11.35 -16.57
CA GLN A 106 4.72 -10.73 -17.89
C GLN A 106 4.70 -9.19 -17.83
N LEU A 107 3.98 -8.61 -16.86
CA LEU A 107 3.94 -7.16 -16.69
C LEU A 107 5.32 -6.61 -16.33
N LEU A 108 6.02 -7.26 -15.40
CA LEU A 108 7.35 -6.83 -14.95
C LEU A 108 8.42 -7.01 -16.04
N ASP A 109 8.32 -8.05 -16.87
CA ASP A 109 9.21 -8.26 -18.02
C ASP A 109 9.04 -7.15 -19.07
N GLN A 110 7.79 -6.70 -19.30
CA GLN A 110 7.49 -5.65 -20.30
C GLN A 110 7.86 -4.24 -19.83
N HIS A 111 7.67 -3.94 -18.53
CA HIS A 111 7.77 -2.57 -18.00
C HIS A 111 8.95 -2.39 -17.02
N GLY A 112 9.70 -3.45 -16.72
CA GLY A 112 10.72 -3.46 -15.68
C GLY A 112 10.13 -3.66 -14.28
N SER A 113 11.01 -3.95 -13.31
CA SER A 113 10.60 -4.17 -11.92
C SER A 113 11.22 -3.12 -10.99
N PRO A 114 10.44 -2.37 -10.22
CA PRO A 114 10.92 -1.49 -9.16
C PRO A 114 11.21 -2.27 -7.87
N TYR A 115 10.88 -3.56 -7.82
CA TYR A 115 10.83 -4.33 -6.60
C TYR A 115 12.14 -5.08 -6.33
N PHE A 116 12.56 -5.08 -5.07
CA PHE A 116 13.63 -5.93 -4.54
C PHE A 116 13.26 -7.42 -4.63
N ALA A 117 12.00 -7.73 -4.32
CA ALA A 117 11.41 -9.06 -4.45
C ALA A 117 9.90 -8.94 -4.70
N VAL A 118 9.31 -9.94 -5.35
CA VAL A 118 7.87 -9.97 -5.64
C VAL A 118 7.27 -11.25 -5.07
N PRO A 119 6.95 -11.31 -3.75
CA PRO A 119 6.23 -12.44 -3.18
C PRO A 119 4.82 -12.57 -3.78
N ASP A 120 4.43 -13.82 -4.07
CA ASP A 120 3.17 -14.16 -4.76
C ASP A 120 2.10 -14.60 -3.77
N ASP A 121 1.14 -13.71 -3.46
CA ASP A 121 -0.01 -13.96 -2.60
C ASP A 121 -1.27 -14.30 -3.43
N LEU A 122 -1.20 -15.38 -4.20
CA LEU A 122 -2.28 -15.86 -5.05
C LEU A 122 -3.62 -15.99 -4.29
N THR A 123 -3.60 -16.45 -3.06
CA THR A 123 -4.80 -16.63 -2.23
C THR A 123 -5.30 -15.33 -1.61
N GLY A 124 -4.46 -14.31 -1.54
CA GLY A 124 -4.74 -13.05 -0.87
C GLY A 124 -4.70 -13.12 0.65
N LYS A 125 -4.21 -14.23 1.23
CA LYS A 125 -4.18 -14.45 2.68
C LYS A 125 -3.27 -13.45 3.38
N VAL A 126 -2.08 -13.22 2.84
CA VAL A 126 -1.13 -12.26 3.41
C VAL A 126 -1.71 -10.86 3.38
N GLY A 127 -2.34 -10.45 2.26
CA GLY A 127 -3.05 -9.17 2.18
C GLY A 127 -4.11 -9.03 3.28
N ILE A 128 -4.89 -10.09 3.57
CA ILE A 128 -5.87 -10.09 4.66
C ILE A 128 -5.17 -9.90 6.02
N ASP A 129 -4.09 -10.62 6.29
CA ASP A 129 -3.34 -10.53 7.53
C ASP A 129 -2.74 -9.12 7.75
N TYR A 130 -2.41 -8.39 6.69
CA TYR A 130 -1.99 -6.98 6.71
C TYR A 130 -3.15 -5.98 6.75
N GLY A 131 -4.39 -6.44 6.64
CA GLY A 131 -5.57 -5.59 6.58
C GLY A 131 -5.65 -4.78 5.27
N VAL A 132 -5.25 -5.39 4.16
CA VAL A 132 -5.40 -4.81 2.81
C VAL A 132 -6.88 -4.69 2.48
N THR A 133 -7.29 -3.50 2.09
CA THR A 133 -8.67 -3.18 1.67
C THR A 133 -8.82 -3.08 0.16
N GLY A 134 -7.71 -2.87 -0.53
CA GLY A 134 -7.66 -2.76 -1.99
C GLY A 134 -6.24 -2.54 -2.48
N THR A 135 -6.07 -2.39 -3.79
CA THR A 135 -4.78 -2.09 -4.42
C THR A 135 -4.85 -0.76 -5.18
N PRO A 136 -3.75 0.02 -5.18
CA PRO A 136 -2.52 -0.21 -4.44
C PRO A 136 -2.60 0.26 -2.98
N GLU A 137 -1.86 -0.41 -2.09
CA GLU A 137 -1.59 0.02 -0.73
C GLU A 137 -0.09 -0.13 -0.42
N THR A 138 0.47 0.81 0.33
CA THR A 138 1.90 0.77 0.67
C THR A 138 2.10 0.90 2.17
N TYR A 139 2.90 0.01 2.73
CA TYR A 139 3.29 0.00 4.14
C TYR A 139 4.76 0.41 4.26
N VAL A 140 5.08 1.28 5.22
CA VAL A 140 6.44 1.57 5.65
C VAL A 140 6.73 0.72 6.89
N ILE A 141 7.77 -0.11 6.80
CA ILE A 141 8.15 -1.04 7.86
C ILE A 141 9.57 -0.69 8.32
N ASP A 142 9.78 -0.58 9.63
CA ASP A 142 11.07 -0.20 10.20
C ASP A 142 12.05 -1.36 10.34
N LYS A 143 13.26 -1.06 10.83
CA LYS A 143 14.35 -2.02 11.05
C LYS A 143 14.01 -3.15 12.02
N ALA A 144 13.03 -2.92 12.91
CA ALA A 144 12.55 -3.93 13.87
C ALA A 144 11.39 -4.78 13.29
N GLY A 145 10.93 -4.47 12.06
CA GLY A 145 9.79 -5.13 11.44
C GLY A 145 8.43 -4.60 11.91
N ILE A 146 8.38 -3.37 12.45
CA ILE A 146 7.15 -2.74 12.91
C ILE A 146 6.56 -1.88 11.80
N ILE A 147 5.25 -2.00 11.55
CA ILE A 147 4.53 -1.15 10.60
C ILE A 147 4.44 0.27 11.18
N ARG A 148 5.01 1.25 10.48
CA ARG A 148 5.05 2.65 10.92
C ARG A 148 4.10 3.55 10.16
N MET A 149 3.70 3.13 8.96
CA MET A 149 2.76 3.87 8.13
C MET A 149 2.03 2.93 7.19
N LYS A 150 0.77 3.25 6.86
CA LYS A 150 -0.01 2.68 5.77
C LYS A 150 -0.50 3.82 4.88
N HIS A 151 -0.25 3.72 3.59
CA HIS A 151 -0.83 4.61 2.57
C HIS A 151 -1.80 3.80 1.70
N VAL A 152 -3.00 4.32 1.49
CA VAL A 152 -4.03 3.73 0.63
C VAL A 152 -4.15 4.56 -0.65
N GLY A 153 -4.01 3.92 -1.78
CA GLY A 153 -4.02 4.53 -3.11
C GLY A 153 -2.64 4.65 -3.76
N PRO A 154 -2.59 5.14 -5.01
CA PRO A 154 -1.35 5.20 -5.77
C PRO A 154 -0.36 6.22 -5.19
N ILE A 155 0.92 5.89 -5.30
CA ILE A 155 2.01 6.80 -4.97
C ILE A 155 2.31 7.67 -6.19
N ASP A 156 2.05 8.95 -6.06
CA ASP A 156 2.56 9.98 -6.96
C ASP A 156 3.73 10.75 -6.30
N THR A 157 4.27 11.72 -7.03
CA THR A 157 5.37 12.56 -6.54
C THR A 157 5.00 13.35 -5.27
N ASP A 158 3.75 13.78 -5.16
CA ASP A 158 3.25 14.55 -4.03
C ASP A 158 3.10 13.68 -2.78
N VAL A 159 2.47 12.50 -2.92
CA VAL A 159 2.36 11.50 -1.85
C VAL A 159 3.73 11.10 -1.36
N TRP A 160 4.66 10.82 -2.28
CA TRP A 160 6.03 10.50 -1.92
C TRP A 160 6.67 11.59 -1.06
N LYS A 161 6.76 12.81 -1.59
CA LYS A 161 7.44 13.94 -0.93
C LYS A 161 6.80 14.38 0.38
N LYS A 162 5.46 14.33 0.46
CA LYS A 162 4.72 14.86 1.61
C LYS A 162 4.45 13.83 2.71
N LYS A 163 4.41 12.53 2.37
CA LYS A 163 4.03 11.48 3.31
C LYS A 163 5.11 10.43 3.52
N ILE A 164 5.61 9.79 2.44
CA ILE A 164 6.48 8.61 2.55
C ILE A 164 7.93 9.02 2.87
N GLU A 165 8.51 9.90 2.08
CA GLU A 165 9.91 10.33 2.25
C GLU A 165 10.19 10.91 3.65
N PRO A 166 9.34 11.79 4.23
CA PRO A 166 9.54 12.26 5.61
C PRO A 166 9.53 11.12 6.63
N LYS A 167 8.66 10.13 6.46
CA LYS A 167 8.60 8.96 7.33
C LYS A 167 9.84 8.07 7.21
N LEU A 168 10.37 7.88 6.00
CA LEU A 168 11.62 7.15 5.78
C LEU A 168 12.81 7.86 6.46
N LYS A 169 12.91 9.18 6.31
CA LYS A 169 13.94 9.98 6.99
C LYS A 169 13.86 9.89 8.52
N GLU A 170 12.64 9.93 9.08
CA GLU A 170 12.41 9.74 10.53
C GLU A 170 12.94 8.38 11.02
N LEU A 171 12.85 7.34 10.18
CA LEU A 171 13.28 5.98 10.50
C LEU A 171 14.77 5.72 10.20
N GLY A 172 15.47 6.71 9.67
CA GLY A 172 16.89 6.61 9.33
C GLY A 172 17.15 5.69 8.12
N ALA A 173 16.31 5.82 7.10
CA ALA A 173 16.45 5.16 5.79
C ALA A 173 17.08 6.10 4.78
#